data_f5a56895db2c292e2df36bf39697c8a6
#
_entry.id   f5a56895db2c292e2df36bf39697c8a6
#
_cell.length_a   1.000
_cell.length_b   1.000
_cell.length_c   1.000
_cell.angle_alpha   90.00
_cell.angle_beta   90.00
_cell.angle_gamma   90.00
#
_symmetry.space_group_name_H-M   'P 1'
#
loop_
_entity.id
_entity.type
_entity.pdbx_description
1 polymer ?
#
loop_
_entity_poly.entity_id
_entity_poly.type
_entity_poly.pdbx_seq_one_letter_code
_entity_poly.pdbx_strand_id
1 'polypeptide(L)'
;GILGATISSKIQRKNFVNQTKISKTEKEVEKIKELAKKIEILSGARNYSVRVLSSAINLRGKDSEKLDEIRKEYRETVKEWNVNITTIYTELYSYNLYSYAIDLERNVHNTFRKTHKLINDSIKNNTPARELEISELADRVFKNTRSISSNLINEGASRWTNTINGNTEKLCLYNLERANLYTLIIALFHRTPKSLRIKRPDLD
;
A
#
# COMPACT_ATOMS: atom_id res chain seq x y z
N GLY A 1 -44.91 23.79 10.97
CA GLY A 1 -44.42 24.94 10.41
C GLY A 1 -43.03 24.97 9.82
N ILE A 2 -42.62 26.14 9.44
CA ILE A 2 -41.37 26.44 8.70
C ILE A 2 -40.11 26.02 9.46
N LEU A 3 -40.06 26.13 10.78
CA LEU A 3 -38.92 25.72 11.62
C LEU A 3 -38.64 24.21 11.55
N GLY A 4 -39.69 23.37 11.53
CA GLY A 4 -39.52 21.94 11.42
C GLY A 4 -38.95 21.51 10.06
N ALA A 5 -39.39 22.14 8.99
CA ALA A 5 -38.90 21.89 7.64
C ALA A 5 -37.40 22.26 7.46
N THR A 6 -37.00 23.41 8.03
CA THR A 6 -35.61 23.88 7.99
C THR A 6 -34.66 22.95 8.80
N ILE A 7 -35.07 22.46 9.96
CA ILE A 7 -34.29 21.52 10.76
C ILE A 7 -34.18 20.19 10.03
N SER A 8 -35.27 19.65 9.50
CA SER A 8 -35.28 18.40 8.72
C SER A 8 -34.36 18.49 7.50
N SER A 9 -34.43 19.58 6.74
CA SER A 9 -33.56 19.82 5.57
C SER A 9 -32.07 19.86 5.94
N LYS A 10 -31.70 20.52 7.05
CA LYS A 10 -30.32 20.57 7.54
C LYS A 10 -29.82 19.17 7.95
N ILE A 11 -30.66 18.37 8.62
CA ILE A 11 -30.32 17.00 9.02
C ILE A 11 -30.13 16.10 7.78
N GLN A 12 -31.05 16.19 6.82
CA GLN A 12 -30.97 15.44 5.57
C GLN A 12 -29.69 15.77 4.78
N ARG A 13 -29.37 17.07 4.65
CA ARG A 13 -28.15 17.52 3.98
C ARG A 13 -26.89 17.00 4.70
N LYS A 14 -26.85 17.06 6.03
CA LYS A 14 -25.73 16.53 6.81
C LYS A 14 -25.58 15.02 6.62
N ASN A 15 -26.69 14.28 6.63
CA ASN A 15 -26.67 12.82 6.40
C ASN A 15 -26.20 12.50 4.98
N PHE A 16 -26.67 13.22 3.98
CA PHE A 16 -26.24 13.06 2.59
C PHE A 16 -24.73 13.30 2.42
N VAL A 17 -24.20 14.39 2.97
CA VAL A 17 -22.77 14.71 2.94
C VAL A 17 -21.96 13.62 3.63
N ASN A 18 -22.40 13.13 4.79
CA ASN A 18 -21.71 12.05 5.50
C ASN A 18 -21.72 10.74 4.71
N GLN A 19 -22.86 10.37 4.13
CA GLN A 19 -22.96 9.16 3.29
C GLN A 19 -22.06 9.24 2.07
N THR A 20 -22.03 10.41 1.40
CA THR A 20 -21.15 10.63 0.25
C THR A 20 -19.68 10.52 0.64
N LYS A 21 -19.28 11.09 1.80
CA LYS A 21 -17.92 10.99 2.32
C LYS A 21 -17.54 9.54 2.63
N ILE A 22 -18.43 8.80 3.29
CA ILE A 22 -18.20 7.38 3.61
C ILE A 22 -18.02 6.56 2.33
N SER A 23 -18.94 6.68 1.36
CA SER A 23 -18.87 5.97 0.10
C SER A 23 -17.61 6.30 -0.72
N LYS A 24 -17.18 7.58 -0.72
CA LYS A 24 -15.93 7.99 -1.37
C LYS A 24 -14.73 7.34 -0.70
N THR A 25 -14.65 7.36 0.63
CA THR A 25 -13.53 6.75 1.36
C THR A 25 -13.50 5.23 1.19
N GLU A 26 -14.67 4.58 1.16
CA GLU A 26 -14.75 3.14 0.92
C GLU A 26 -14.13 2.75 -0.42
N LYS A 27 -14.47 3.45 -1.49
CA LYS A 27 -13.88 3.26 -2.81
C LYS A 27 -12.37 3.52 -2.84
N GLU A 28 -11.93 4.56 -2.14
CA GLU A 28 -10.50 4.88 -2.03
C GLU A 28 -9.73 3.78 -1.29
N VAL A 29 -10.25 3.29 -0.18
CA VAL A 29 -9.65 2.19 0.60
C VAL A 29 -9.57 0.90 -0.22
N GLU A 30 -10.63 0.59 -0.97
CA GLU A 30 -10.63 -0.58 -1.85
C GLU A 30 -9.55 -0.46 -2.94
N LYS A 31 -9.41 0.71 -3.55
CA LYS A 31 -8.35 0.97 -4.52
C LYS A 31 -6.95 0.85 -3.93
N ILE A 32 -6.73 1.33 -2.72
CA ILE A 32 -5.45 1.18 -2.02
C ILE A 32 -5.13 -0.30 -1.77
N LYS A 33 -6.12 -1.13 -1.40
CA LYS A 33 -5.94 -2.57 -1.24
C LYS A 33 -5.64 -3.26 -2.58
N GLU A 34 -6.34 -2.89 -3.65
CA GLU A 34 -6.07 -3.40 -5.00
C GLU A 34 -4.64 -3.07 -5.43
N LEU A 35 -4.15 -1.84 -5.16
CA LEU A 35 -2.77 -1.44 -5.42
C LEU A 35 -1.76 -2.28 -4.65
N ALA A 36 -1.98 -2.46 -3.34
CA ALA A 36 -1.12 -3.31 -2.52
C ALA A 36 -1.03 -4.74 -3.09
N LYS A 37 -2.17 -5.34 -3.42
CA LYS A 37 -2.24 -6.66 -4.03
C LYS A 37 -1.53 -6.72 -5.39
N LYS A 38 -1.72 -5.71 -6.24
CA LYS A 38 -1.09 -5.61 -7.57
C LYS A 38 0.43 -5.54 -7.45
N ILE A 39 0.95 -4.73 -6.52
CA ILE A 39 2.38 -4.63 -6.23
C ILE A 39 2.95 -5.99 -5.81
N GLU A 40 2.28 -6.72 -4.91
CA GLU A 40 2.72 -8.05 -4.45
C GLU A 40 2.75 -9.07 -5.59
N ILE A 41 1.69 -9.15 -6.40
CA ILE A 41 1.59 -10.11 -7.50
C ILE A 41 2.70 -9.86 -8.52
N LEU A 42 2.84 -8.63 -9.01
CA LEU A 42 3.82 -8.29 -10.05
C LEU A 42 5.25 -8.44 -9.55
N SER A 43 5.52 -8.01 -8.32
CA SER A 43 6.84 -8.17 -7.70
C SER A 43 7.16 -9.63 -7.44
N GLY A 44 6.19 -10.42 -6.98
CA GLY A 44 6.33 -11.85 -6.75
C GLY A 44 6.67 -12.62 -8.02
N ALA A 45 5.91 -12.37 -9.11
CA ALA A 45 6.14 -13.00 -10.41
C ALA A 45 7.55 -12.68 -10.93
N ARG A 46 7.95 -11.41 -10.90
CA ARG A 46 9.29 -10.99 -11.34
C ARG A 46 10.39 -11.56 -10.45
N ASN A 47 10.19 -11.61 -9.14
CA ASN A 47 11.16 -12.16 -8.21
C ASN A 47 11.35 -13.67 -8.41
N TYR A 48 10.28 -14.40 -8.65
CA TYR A 48 10.32 -15.81 -9.00
C TYR A 48 11.11 -16.03 -10.29
N SER A 49 10.80 -15.32 -11.37
CA SER A 49 11.49 -15.47 -12.67
C SER A 49 12.99 -15.12 -12.59
N VAL A 50 13.37 -14.15 -11.74
CA VAL A 50 14.78 -13.84 -11.42
C VAL A 50 15.50 -15.05 -10.87
N ARG A 51 14.92 -15.75 -9.87
CA ARG A 51 15.53 -16.92 -9.23
C ARG A 51 15.65 -18.09 -10.20
N VAL A 52 14.57 -18.37 -10.95
CA VAL A 52 14.56 -19.46 -11.94
C VAL A 52 15.63 -19.24 -13.00
N LEU A 53 15.72 -18.01 -13.56
CA LEU A 53 16.73 -17.73 -14.59
C LEU A 53 18.16 -17.76 -14.03
N SER A 54 18.38 -17.22 -12.82
CA SER A 54 19.69 -17.26 -12.17
C SER A 54 20.20 -18.70 -12.00
N SER A 55 19.36 -19.59 -11.48
CA SER A 55 19.69 -20.99 -11.33
C SER A 55 19.89 -21.71 -12.67
N ALA A 56 19.04 -21.40 -13.69
CA ALA A 56 19.18 -22.00 -15.01
C ALA A 56 20.49 -21.60 -15.73
N ILE A 57 20.96 -20.36 -15.54
CA ILE A 57 22.26 -19.91 -16.07
C ILE A 57 23.40 -20.74 -15.48
N ASN A 58 23.35 -21.12 -14.21
CA ASN A 58 24.39 -21.90 -13.54
C ASN A 58 24.38 -23.39 -13.92
N LEU A 59 23.24 -23.89 -14.38
CA LEU A 59 23.09 -25.26 -14.87
C LEU A 59 23.46 -25.46 -16.37
N ARG A 60 24.09 -24.42 -16.98
CA ARG A 60 24.48 -24.42 -18.40
C ARG A 60 25.22 -25.68 -18.80
N GLY A 61 24.79 -26.28 -19.91
CA GLY A 61 25.39 -27.45 -20.54
C GLY A 61 24.46 -28.66 -20.63
N LYS A 62 23.26 -28.61 -20.00
CA LYS A 62 22.33 -29.75 -20.03
C LYS A 62 21.14 -29.56 -20.99
N ASP A 63 20.71 -28.33 -21.26
CA ASP A 63 19.55 -28.10 -22.13
C ASP A 63 19.47 -26.60 -22.54
N SER A 64 19.93 -26.30 -23.76
CA SER A 64 19.93 -24.93 -24.29
C SER A 64 18.52 -24.41 -24.63
N GLU A 65 17.64 -25.29 -25.08
CA GLU A 65 16.27 -24.95 -25.47
C GLU A 65 15.45 -24.52 -24.25
N LYS A 66 15.55 -25.26 -23.17
CA LYS A 66 14.92 -24.93 -21.89
C LYS A 66 15.42 -23.62 -21.31
N LEU A 67 16.70 -23.29 -21.47
CA LEU A 67 17.24 -22.01 -21.02
C LEU A 67 16.65 -20.83 -21.81
N ASP A 68 16.43 -20.99 -23.11
CA ASP A 68 15.84 -19.94 -23.95
C ASP A 68 14.35 -19.70 -23.62
N GLU A 69 13.61 -20.75 -23.27
CA GLU A 69 12.25 -20.65 -22.77
C GLU A 69 12.20 -19.86 -21.45
N ILE A 70 13.03 -20.21 -20.48
CA ILE A 70 13.13 -19.49 -19.19
C ILE A 70 13.52 -18.02 -19.40
N ARG A 71 14.41 -17.73 -20.35
CA ARG A 71 14.76 -16.34 -20.70
C ARG A 71 13.60 -15.59 -21.31
N LYS A 72 12.76 -16.24 -22.10
CA LYS A 72 11.56 -15.63 -22.67
C LYS A 72 10.57 -15.28 -21.57
N GLU A 73 10.25 -16.21 -20.70
CA GLU A 73 9.36 -15.96 -19.54
C GLU A 73 9.88 -14.81 -18.66
N TYR A 74 11.18 -14.80 -18.36
CA TYR A 74 11.79 -13.71 -17.61
C TYR A 74 11.61 -12.35 -18.29
N ARG A 75 11.78 -12.25 -19.61
CA ARG A 75 11.57 -11.00 -20.34
C ARG A 75 10.12 -10.55 -20.30
N GLU A 76 9.19 -11.47 -20.33
CA GLU A 76 7.75 -11.18 -20.21
C GLU A 76 7.43 -10.60 -18.82
N THR A 77 7.92 -11.19 -17.75
CA THR A 77 7.70 -10.65 -16.40
C THR A 77 8.37 -9.28 -16.20
N VAL A 78 9.56 -9.06 -16.79
CA VAL A 78 10.23 -7.74 -16.79
C VAL A 78 9.40 -6.71 -17.52
N LYS A 79 8.86 -7.06 -18.69
CA LYS A 79 8.00 -6.18 -19.49
C LYS A 79 6.72 -5.84 -18.74
N GLU A 80 6.05 -6.84 -18.18
CA GLU A 80 4.81 -6.66 -17.42
C GLU A 80 5.04 -5.73 -16.21
N TRP A 81 6.10 -5.95 -15.44
CA TRP A 81 6.48 -5.05 -14.36
C TRP A 81 6.69 -3.62 -14.84
N ASN A 82 7.48 -3.42 -15.90
CA ASN A 82 7.83 -2.08 -16.39
C ASN A 82 6.61 -1.33 -16.94
N VAL A 83 5.67 -2.01 -17.56
CA VAL A 83 4.41 -1.42 -18.05
C VAL A 83 3.52 -0.99 -16.87
N ASN A 84 3.42 -1.83 -15.85
CA ASN A 84 2.51 -1.58 -14.73
C ASN A 84 3.07 -0.60 -13.71
N ILE A 85 4.39 -0.53 -13.51
CA ILE A 85 4.98 0.28 -12.45
C ILE A 85 4.65 1.78 -12.60
N THR A 86 4.63 2.30 -13.82
CA THR A 86 4.28 3.70 -14.09
C THR A 86 2.83 3.99 -13.70
N THR A 87 1.91 3.08 -14.02
CA THR A 87 0.50 3.20 -13.62
C THR A 87 0.36 3.16 -12.10
N ILE A 88 1.08 2.25 -11.43
CA ILE A 88 1.08 2.14 -9.97
C ILE A 88 1.58 3.46 -9.33
N TYR A 89 2.64 4.07 -9.84
CA TYR A 89 3.11 5.38 -9.33
C TYR A 89 2.04 6.45 -9.50
N THR A 90 1.42 6.55 -10.69
CA THR A 90 0.36 7.53 -10.95
C THR A 90 -0.81 7.35 -9.98
N GLU A 91 -1.23 6.11 -9.74
CA GLU A 91 -2.30 5.80 -8.80
C GLU A 91 -1.90 6.14 -7.35
N LEU A 92 -0.68 5.80 -6.90
CA LEU A 92 -0.18 6.17 -5.58
C LEU A 92 -0.16 7.70 -5.38
N TYR A 93 0.30 8.44 -6.39
CA TYR A 93 0.26 9.91 -6.36
C TYR A 93 -1.16 10.46 -6.31
N SER A 94 -2.11 9.88 -7.04
CA SER A 94 -3.51 10.33 -7.05
C SER A 94 -4.20 10.19 -5.69
N TYR A 95 -3.73 9.26 -4.86
CA TYR A 95 -4.22 9.05 -3.49
C TYR A 95 -3.36 9.72 -2.42
N ASN A 96 -2.44 10.64 -2.79
CA ASN A 96 -1.49 11.30 -1.87
C ASN A 96 -0.58 10.30 -1.10
N LEU A 97 -0.23 9.20 -1.72
CA LEU A 97 0.63 8.15 -1.16
C LEU A 97 2.08 8.27 -1.68
N TYR A 98 2.61 9.49 -1.68
CA TYR A 98 3.92 9.84 -2.26
C TYR A 98 5.09 9.06 -1.67
N SER A 99 5.11 8.88 -0.34
CA SER A 99 6.16 8.14 0.34
C SER A 99 6.25 6.68 -0.14
N TYR A 100 5.13 6.04 -0.35
CA TYR A 100 5.06 4.66 -0.85
C TYR A 100 5.55 4.56 -2.30
N ALA A 101 5.26 5.55 -3.14
CA ALA A 101 5.78 5.60 -4.50
C ALA A 101 7.31 5.71 -4.50
N ILE A 102 7.89 6.57 -3.64
CA ILE A 102 9.33 6.73 -3.48
C ILE A 102 9.97 5.45 -2.95
N ASP A 103 9.36 4.82 -1.95
CA ASP A 103 9.85 3.56 -1.39
C ASP A 103 9.82 2.41 -2.41
N LEU A 104 8.77 2.32 -3.20
CA LEU A 104 8.63 1.34 -4.26
C LEU A 104 9.71 1.54 -5.34
N GLU A 105 10.00 2.78 -5.74
CA GLU A 105 11.07 3.12 -6.69
C GLU A 105 12.43 2.75 -6.11
N ARG A 106 12.78 3.23 -4.92
CA ARG A 106 14.11 3.08 -4.35
C ARG A 106 14.42 1.64 -3.94
N ASN A 107 13.48 0.99 -3.27
CA ASN A 107 13.72 -0.26 -2.55
C ASN A 107 13.31 -1.50 -3.35
N VAL A 108 12.42 -1.36 -4.34
CA VAL A 108 11.94 -2.47 -5.15
C VAL A 108 12.41 -2.32 -6.60
N HIS A 109 11.99 -1.26 -7.30
CA HIS A 109 12.28 -1.10 -8.73
C HIS A 109 13.78 -0.99 -9.01
N ASN A 110 14.51 -0.16 -8.27
CA ASN A 110 15.95 -0.02 -8.43
C ASN A 110 16.73 -1.29 -8.04
N THR A 111 16.22 -2.08 -7.09
CA THR A 111 16.80 -3.37 -6.76
C THR A 111 16.59 -4.38 -7.90
N PHE A 112 15.41 -4.41 -8.52
CA PHE A 112 15.18 -5.19 -9.74
C PHE A 112 16.09 -4.77 -10.91
N ARG A 113 16.35 -3.47 -11.08
CA ARG A 113 17.30 -2.99 -12.12
C ARG A 113 18.72 -3.52 -11.88
N LYS A 114 19.19 -3.50 -10.62
CA LYS A 114 20.49 -4.09 -10.26
C LYS A 114 20.54 -5.57 -10.57
N THR A 115 19.52 -6.32 -10.14
CA THR A 115 19.42 -7.76 -10.39
C THR A 115 19.40 -8.07 -11.89
N HIS A 116 18.62 -7.30 -12.66
CA HIS A 116 18.55 -7.44 -14.12
C HIS A 116 19.92 -7.21 -14.78
N LYS A 117 20.68 -6.23 -14.32
CA LYS A 117 22.04 -5.97 -14.81
C LYS A 117 22.96 -7.17 -14.55
N LEU A 118 22.97 -7.72 -13.33
CA LEU A 118 23.78 -8.89 -12.98
C LEU A 118 23.46 -10.09 -13.87
N ILE A 119 22.18 -10.36 -14.08
CA ILE A 119 21.73 -11.45 -14.96
C ILE A 119 22.19 -11.22 -16.41
N ASN A 120 21.99 -10.03 -16.95
CA ASN A 120 22.39 -9.71 -18.31
C ASN A 120 23.91 -9.77 -18.50
N ASP A 121 24.70 -9.30 -17.53
CA ASP A 121 26.16 -9.36 -17.57
C ASP A 121 26.63 -10.82 -17.61
N SER A 122 26.01 -11.70 -16.81
CA SER A 122 26.31 -13.15 -16.81
C SER A 122 25.97 -13.80 -18.15
N ILE A 123 24.83 -13.45 -18.74
CA ILE A 123 24.43 -13.97 -20.06
C ILE A 123 25.37 -13.48 -21.17
N LYS A 124 25.67 -12.18 -21.20
CA LYS A 124 26.49 -11.53 -22.22
C LYS A 124 27.93 -12.04 -22.20
N ASN A 125 28.49 -12.20 -21.01
CA ASN A 125 29.89 -12.64 -20.83
C ASN A 125 30.04 -14.17 -20.78
N ASN A 126 28.93 -14.91 -20.93
CA ASN A 126 28.92 -16.36 -20.81
C ASN A 126 29.51 -16.89 -19.48
N THR A 127 29.31 -16.14 -18.39
CA THR A 127 29.80 -16.49 -17.04
C THR A 127 28.66 -17.03 -16.18
N PRO A 128 28.96 -17.81 -15.13
CA PRO A 128 27.96 -18.21 -14.13
C PRO A 128 27.28 -16.98 -13.51
N ALA A 129 26.00 -17.10 -13.21
CA ALA A 129 25.29 -16.07 -12.46
C ALA A 129 25.82 -16.00 -11.02
N ARG A 130 25.90 -14.80 -10.48
CA ARG A 130 26.23 -14.54 -9.07
C ARG A 130 25.02 -14.88 -8.19
N GLU A 131 24.72 -16.15 -8.06
CA GLU A 131 23.45 -16.64 -7.49
C GLU A 131 23.22 -16.15 -6.07
N LEU A 132 24.27 -16.11 -5.22
CA LEU A 132 24.16 -15.64 -3.86
C LEU A 132 23.75 -14.14 -3.81
N GLU A 133 24.44 -13.29 -4.58
CA GLU A 133 24.15 -11.86 -4.67
C GLU A 133 22.74 -11.59 -5.23
N ILE A 134 22.36 -12.33 -6.27
CA ILE A 134 21.03 -12.23 -6.87
C ILE A 134 19.96 -12.68 -5.88
N SER A 135 20.19 -13.74 -5.12
CA SER A 135 19.28 -14.24 -4.09
C SER A 135 19.09 -13.22 -2.96
N GLU A 136 20.17 -12.62 -2.49
CA GLU A 136 20.10 -11.56 -1.47
C GLU A 136 19.30 -10.35 -1.94
N LEU A 137 19.48 -9.91 -3.19
CA LEU A 137 18.70 -8.83 -3.78
C LEU A 137 17.23 -9.22 -3.92
N ALA A 138 16.94 -10.45 -4.34
CA ALA A 138 15.59 -10.99 -4.45
C ALA A 138 14.89 -11.07 -3.10
N ASP A 139 15.59 -11.47 -2.03
CA ASP A 139 15.07 -11.47 -0.66
C ASP A 139 14.78 -10.05 -0.16
N ARG A 140 15.64 -9.10 -0.49
CA ARG A 140 15.42 -7.68 -0.19
C ARG A 140 14.17 -7.14 -0.87
N VAL A 141 13.99 -7.43 -2.15
CA VAL A 141 12.76 -7.07 -2.89
C VAL A 141 11.55 -7.67 -2.20
N PHE A 142 11.56 -8.94 -1.87
CA PHE A 142 10.44 -9.61 -1.21
C PHE A 142 10.05 -8.95 0.11
N LYS A 143 11.04 -8.68 0.98
CA LYS A 143 10.82 -8.01 2.27
C LYS A 143 10.26 -6.60 2.10
N ASN A 144 10.84 -5.81 1.19
CA ASN A 144 10.41 -4.44 0.95
C ASN A 144 9.01 -4.37 0.34
N THR A 145 8.71 -5.23 -0.64
CA THR A 145 7.37 -5.32 -1.23
C THR A 145 6.33 -5.62 -0.17
N ARG A 146 6.56 -6.63 0.67
CA ARG A 146 5.64 -7.01 1.74
C ARG A 146 5.45 -5.89 2.76
N SER A 147 6.51 -5.17 3.11
CA SER A 147 6.43 -4.00 3.99
C SER A 147 5.58 -2.89 3.38
N ILE A 148 5.82 -2.55 2.12
CA ILE A 148 5.06 -1.51 1.40
C ILE A 148 3.58 -1.89 1.33
N SER A 149 3.26 -3.12 0.91
CA SER A 149 1.87 -3.59 0.79
C SER A 149 1.15 -3.61 2.13
N SER A 150 1.79 -4.10 3.19
CA SER A 150 1.23 -4.08 4.54
C SER A 150 0.95 -2.65 5.03
N ASN A 151 1.87 -1.74 4.80
CA ASN A 151 1.71 -0.34 5.19
C ASN A 151 0.60 0.37 4.38
N LEU A 152 0.45 0.06 3.09
CA LEU A 152 -0.67 0.54 2.27
C LEU A 152 -2.03 0.07 2.81
N ILE A 153 -2.14 -1.21 3.21
CA ILE A 153 -3.36 -1.75 3.82
C ILE A 153 -3.67 -1.04 5.14
N ASN A 154 -2.66 -0.81 5.98
CA ASN A 154 -2.82 -0.10 7.25
C ASN A 154 -3.23 1.37 7.02
N GLU A 155 -2.68 2.04 6.01
CA GLU A 155 -3.07 3.39 5.62
C GLU A 155 -4.55 3.43 5.21
N GLY A 156 -4.99 2.49 4.37
CA GLY A 156 -6.41 2.34 4.01
C GLY A 156 -7.30 2.16 5.24
N ALA A 157 -6.94 1.27 6.16
CA ALA A 157 -7.66 1.06 7.41
C ALA A 157 -7.71 2.30 8.30
N SER A 158 -6.62 3.08 8.35
CA SER A 158 -6.55 4.35 9.07
C SER A 158 -7.50 5.39 8.46
N ARG A 159 -7.51 5.57 7.15
CA ARG A 159 -8.42 6.47 6.42
C ARG A 159 -9.89 6.11 6.68
N TRP A 160 -10.21 4.81 6.62
CA TRP A 160 -11.55 4.32 6.93
C TRP A 160 -11.96 4.67 8.37
N THR A 161 -11.10 4.34 9.33
CA THR A 161 -11.35 4.61 10.76
C THR A 161 -11.53 6.10 11.03
N ASN A 162 -10.71 6.95 10.41
CA ASN A 162 -10.82 8.40 10.54
C ASN A 162 -12.10 8.96 9.91
N THR A 163 -12.59 8.36 8.82
CA THR A 163 -13.84 8.77 8.18
C THR A 163 -15.05 8.39 9.00
N ILE A 164 -15.10 7.15 9.53
CA ILE A 164 -16.22 6.66 10.35
C ILE A 164 -16.28 7.39 11.71
N ASN A 165 -15.14 7.55 12.35
CA ASN A 165 -15.06 8.17 13.67
C ASN A 165 -15.12 9.70 13.62
N GLY A 166 -15.09 10.29 12.40
CA GLY A 166 -14.89 11.72 12.25
C GLY A 166 -13.53 12.18 12.80
N ASN A 167 -13.38 13.49 12.97
CA ASN A 167 -12.17 14.06 13.59
C ASN A 167 -12.24 13.96 15.13
N THR A 168 -12.49 12.71 15.62
CA THR A 168 -12.67 12.46 17.05
C THR A 168 -11.73 11.36 17.55
N GLU A 169 -11.35 11.45 18.81
CA GLU A 169 -10.59 10.43 19.51
C GLU A 169 -11.32 9.99 20.79
N LYS A 170 -10.95 8.81 21.32
CA LYS A 170 -11.54 8.33 22.57
C LYS A 170 -11.12 9.25 23.73
N LEU A 171 -12.08 9.56 24.60
CA LEU A 171 -11.80 10.27 25.84
C LEU A 171 -10.92 9.39 26.74
N CYS A 172 -9.81 9.93 27.22
CA CYS A 172 -8.87 9.28 28.13
C CYS A 172 -8.23 10.32 29.07
N LEU A 173 -7.48 9.87 30.07
CA LEU A 173 -6.85 10.76 31.04
C LEU A 173 -5.93 11.82 30.41
N TYR A 174 -5.26 11.46 29.31
CA TYR A 174 -4.30 12.36 28.65
C TYR A 174 -4.93 13.46 27.79
N ASN A 175 -6.26 13.42 27.55
CA ASN A 175 -6.95 14.38 26.72
C ASN A 175 -8.19 14.99 27.40
N LEU A 176 -8.34 14.82 28.72
CA LEU A 176 -9.45 15.36 29.50
C LEU A 176 -9.55 16.89 29.40
N GLU A 177 -8.44 17.59 29.42
CA GLU A 177 -8.37 19.07 29.33
C GLU A 177 -8.92 19.63 28.01
N ARG A 178 -8.98 18.80 26.97
CA ARG A 178 -9.57 19.16 25.68
C ARG A 178 -11.07 18.84 25.59
N ALA A 179 -11.59 18.14 26.56
CA ALA A 179 -13.01 17.82 26.62
C ALA A 179 -13.81 19.05 27.09
N ASN A 180 -14.91 19.34 26.42
CA ASN A 180 -15.82 20.35 26.92
C ASN A 180 -16.52 19.89 28.21
N LEU A 181 -16.97 20.84 29.01
CA LEU A 181 -17.62 20.57 30.28
C LEU A 181 -18.80 19.58 30.16
N TYR A 182 -19.60 19.70 29.10
CA TYR A 182 -20.71 18.78 28.84
C TYR A 182 -20.25 17.33 28.66
N THR A 183 -19.18 17.11 27.89
CA THR A 183 -18.59 15.78 27.70
C THR A 183 -18.04 15.22 29.01
N LEU A 184 -17.43 16.06 29.87
CA LEU A 184 -16.92 15.64 31.17
C LEU A 184 -18.07 15.26 32.12
N ILE A 185 -19.16 16.04 32.14
CA ILE A 185 -20.37 15.72 32.93
C ILE A 185 -20.93 14.37 32.47
N ILE A 186 -21.10 14.16 31.15
CA ILE A 186 -21.57 12.87 30.62
C ILE A 186 -20.62 11.75 31.03
N ALA A 187 -19.30 11.95 31.01
CA ALA A 187 -18.32 10.95 31.37
C ALA A 187 -18.45 10.46 32.83
N LEU A 188 -18.86 11.35 33.76
CA LEU A 188 -19.10 11.00 35.16
C LEU A 188 -20.31 10.08 35.35
N PHE A 189 -21.31 10.22 34.52
CA PHE A 189 -22.57 9.45 34.63
C PHE A 189 -22.66 8.31 33.63
N HIS A 190 -21.72 8.22 32.67
CA HIS A 190 -21.77 7.21 31.61
C HIS A 190 -21.20 5.89 32.09
N ARG A 191 -21.94 4.81 31.88
CA ARG A 191 -21.55 3.44 32.32
C ARG A 191 -20.26 2.95 31.65
N THR A 192 -19.94 3.46 30.46
CA THR A 192 -18.75 3.12 29.69
C THR A 192 -18.06 4.39 29.18
N PRO A 193 -17.37 5.17 30.04
CA PRO A 193 -16.75 6.43 29.64
C PRO A 193 -15.72 6.28 28.50
N LYS A 194 -15.11 5.08 28.37
CA LYS A 194 -14.21 4.75 27.27
C LYS A 194 -14.85 4.78 25.86
N SER A 195 -16.18 4.82 25.76
CA SER A 195 -16.90 4.97 24.49
C SER A 195 -17.07 6.43 24.06
N LEU A 196 -16.89 7.37 24.97
CA LEU A 196 -16.99 8.79 24.70
C LEU A 196 -15.83 9.26 23.82
N ARG A 197 -16.14 10.20 22.94
CA ARG A 197 -15.18 10.76 21.98
C ARG A 197 -15.15 12.27 22.07
N ILE A 198 -13.98 12.84 21.92
CA ILE A 198 -13.73 14.27 21.84
C ILE A 198 -13.15 14.62 20.48
N LYS A 199 -13.27 15.88 20.08
CA LYS A 199 -12.69 16.38 18.84
C LYS A 199 -11.15 16.32 18.96
N ARG A 200 -10.47 15.80 17.94
CA ARG A 200 -9.02 15.91 17.83
C ARG A 200 -8.64 17.37 17.60
N PRO A 201 -7.48 17.83 18.09
CA PRO A 201 -6.91 19.07 17.61
C PRO A 201 -6.73 18.96 16.10
N ASP A 202 -7.12 19.98 15.36
CA ASP A 202 -6.80 20.06 13.94
C ASP A 202 -5.26 20.13 13.89
N LEU A 203 -4.65 19.14 13.27
CA LEU A 203 -3.23 19.18 12.93
C LEU A 203 -3.18 20.13 11.72
N ASP A 204 -2.92 21.42 12.02
CA ASP A 204 -2.58 22.43 11.01
C ASP A 204 -1.23 22.09 10.32
#